data_89465d259e3cbcebeb0129128a46b176
#
_entry.id   89465d259e3cbcebeb0129128a46b176
#
_cell.length_a   1.000
_cell.length_b   1.000
_cell.length_c   1.000
_cell.angle_alpha   90.00
_cell.angle_beta   90.00
_cell.angle_gamma   90.00
#
_symmetry.space_group_name_H-M   'P 1'
#
loop_
_entity.id
_entity.type
_entity.pdbx_description
1 polymer ?
#
loop_
_entity_poly.entity_id
_entity_poly.type
_entity_poly.pdbx_seq_one_letter_code
_entity_poly.pdbx_strand_id
1 'polypeptide(L)'
;MDIAKRLIDYGFHAPTVSFPVPGTMMIEPTESENLDEINRFCDAMILIRKEIDENPDLLKNAPHTMKMIATENWEYSYSRQKAAFPTSYVLNNKFWPSVRRVDDAYGDRNLVCTCEPIESYQWDFHNLEYK
;
A
#
# COMPACT_ATOMS: atom_id res chain seq x y z
N MET A 1 3.73 -5.74 9.82
CA MET A 1 3.98 -5.08 8.51
C MET A 1 3.20 -5.75 7.37
N ASP A 2 3.32 -7.06 7.13
CA ASP A 2 2.78 -7.75 5.94
C ASP A 2 1.26 -7.65 5.79
N ILE A 3 0.50 -7.78 6.88
CA ILE A 3 -0.95 -7.59 6.88
C ILE A 3 -1.33 -6.17 6.46
N ALA A 4 -0.66 -5.16 7.01
CA ALA A 4 -0.91 -3.76 6.65
C ALA A 4 -0.62 -3.48 5.16
N LYS A 5 0.44 -4.07 4.62
CA LYS A 5 0.76 -3.97 3.19
C LYS A 5 -0.27 -4.71 2.32
N ARG A 6 -0.79 -5.85 2.79
CA ARG A 6 -1.83 -6.59 2.07
C ARG A 6 -3.18 -5.85 2.05
N LEU A 7 -3.52 -5.11 3.11
CA LEU A 7 -4.70 -4.25 3.15
C LEU A 7 -4.72 -3.20 2.03
N ILE A 8 -3.56 -2.74 1.57
CA ILE A 8 -3.47 -1.84 0.40
C ILE A 8 -4.04 -2.51 -0.85
N ASP A 9 -3.75 -3.80 -1.07
CA ASP A 9 -4.31 -4.55 -2.20
C ASP A 9 -5.84 -4.73 -2.10
N TYR A 10 -6.37 -4.72 -0.88
CA TYR A 10 -7.81 -4.72 -0.60
C TYR A 10 -8.46 -3.33 -0.72
N GLY A 11 -7.68 -2.30 -1.08
CA GLY A 11 -8.16 -0.93 -1.29
C GLY A 11 -8.33 -0.14 0.00
N PHE A 12 -7.56 -0.48 1.04
CA PHE A 12 -7.50 0.31 2.27
C PHE A 12 -6.19 1.06 2.38
N HIS A 13 -6.22 2.18 3.07
CA HIS A 13 -4.99 2.81 3.52
C HIS A 13 -4.31 1.91 4.57
N ALA A 14 -3.00 1.72 4.47
CA ALA A 14 -2.29 0.88 5.43
C ALA A 14 -2.38 1.50 6.84
N PRO A 15 -2.80 0.72 7.86
CA PRO A 15 -2.80 1.20 9.23
C PRO A 15 -1.38 1.39 9.76
N THR A 16 -1.23 2.24 10.77
CA THR A 16 0.02 2.39 11.52
C THR A 16 0.38 1.08 12.21
N VAL A 17 1.64 0.69 12.08
CA VAL A 17 2.14 -0.56 12.67
C VAL A 17 3.22 -0.29 13.70
N SER A 18 3.29 -1.16 14.72
CA SER A 18 4.30 -1.10 15.78
C SER A 18 4.34 0.22 16.56
N PHE A 19 3.19 0.88 16.68
CA PHE A 19 3.00 2.10 17.45
C PHE A 19 1.60 2.12 18.10
N PRO A 20 1.48 2.47 19.38
CA PRO A 20 2.56 2.70 20.35
C PRO A 20 3.21 1.40 20.87
N VAL A 21 2.62 0.25 20.55
CA VAL A 21 3.09 -1.07 21.02
C VAL A 21 3.74 -1.83 19.86
N PRO A 22 4.99 -2.30 20.01
CA PRO A 22 5.65 -3.10 18.98
C PRO A 22 4.82 -4.34 18.56
N GLY A 23 4.78 -4.63 17.25
CA GLY A 23 4.09 -5.80 16.71
C GLY A 23 2.57 -5.67 16.59
N THR A 24 2.00 -4.52 16.89
CA THR A 24 0.56 -4.25 16.76
C THR A 24 0.21 -3.45 15.51
N MET A 25 -1.07 -3.41 15.18
CA MET A 25 -1.65 -2.46 14.22
C MET A 25 -2.64 -1.56 14.95
N MET A 26 -2.56 -0.26 14.67
CA MET A 26 -3.50 0.71 15.19
C MET A 26 -4.61 0.93 14.15
N ILE A 27 -5.84 0.53 14.49
CA ILE A 27 -7.02 0.64 13.63
C ILE A 27 -7.99 1.58 14.32
N GLU A 28 -8.29 2.70 13.66
CA GLU A 28 -9.14 3.76 14.21
C GLU A 28 -10.28 4.04 13.22
N PRO A 29 -11.39 3.30 13.30
CA PRO A 29 -12.59 3.68 12.57
C PRO A 29 -13.16 4.97 13.19
N THR A 30 -13.46 5.95 12.32
CA THR A 30 -14.07 7.19 12.76
C THR A 30 -15.60 7.07 12.73
N GLU A 31 -16.30 7.98 13.41
CA GLU A 31 -17.77 8.06 13.38
C GLU A 31 -18.32 8.43 11.99
N SER A 32 -17.47 8.86 11.07
CA SER A 32 -17.85 9.15 9.68
C SER A 32 -17.83 7.93 8.77
N GLU A 33 -17.28 6.80 9.22
CA GLU A 33 -17.30 5.57 8.47
C GLU A 33 -18.69 4.94 8.46
N ASN A 34 -19.15 4.53 7.28
CA ASN A 34 -20.42 3.81 7.17
C ASN A 34 -20.27 2.33 7.52
N LEU A 35 -21.41 1.67 7.82
CA LEU A 35 -21.43 0.27 8.22
C LEU A 35 -20.87 -0.66 7.13
N ASP A 36 -21.13 -0.37 5.86
CA ASP A 36 -20.67 -1.22 4.75
C ASP A 36 -19.16 -1.19 4.64
N GLU A 37 -18.52 -0.04 4.86
CA GLU A 37 -17.07 0.10 4.86
C GLU A 37 -16.42 -0.62 6.04
N ILE A 38 -17.03 -0.55 7.22
CA ILE A 38 -16.58 -1.30 8.41
C ILE A 38 -16.69 -2.80 8.15
N ASN A 39 -17.80 -3.28 7.60
CA ASN A 39 -17.97 -4.67 7.24
C ASN A 39 -16.96 -5.11 6.20
N ARG A 40 -16.73 -4.31 5.16
CA ARG A 40 -15.72 -4.57 4.13
C ARG A 40 -14.32 -4.73 4.73
N PHE A 41 -13.98 -3.91 5.73
CA PHE A 41 -12.70 -4.02 6.44
C PHE A 41 -12.63 -5.32 7.24
N CYS A 42 -13.67 -5.68 7.97
CA CYS A 42 -13.73 -6.94 8.72
C CYS A 42 -13.59 -8.15 7.80
N ASP A 43 -14.29 -8.14 6.66
CA ASP A 43 -14.20 -9.21 5.65
C ASP A 43 -12.79 -9.31 5.07
N ALA A 44 -12.13 -8.17 4.78
CA ALA A 44 -10.75 -8.16 4.33
C ALA A 44 -9.80 -8.78 5.36
N MET A 45 -9.95 -8.47 6.64
CA MET A 45 -9.14 -9.05 7.71
C MET A 45 -9.34 -10.57 7.82
N ILE A 46 -10.58 -11.05 7.69
CA ILE A 46 -10.90 -12.48 7.69
C ILE A 46 -10.27 -13.18 6.49
N LEU A 47 -10.37 -12.58 5.30
CA LEU A 47 -9.76 -13.12 4.08
C LEU A 47 -8.23 -13.14 4.17
N ILE A 48 -7.62 -12.07 4.65
CA ILE A 48 -6.17 -12.00 4.87
C ILE A 48 -5.72 -13.09 5.86
N ARG A 49 -6.50 -13.35 6.90
CA ARG A 49 -6.18 -14.44 7.84
C ARG A 49 -6.16 -15.80 7.12
N LYS A 50 -7.11 -16.07 6.22
CA LYS A 50 -7.11 -17.28 5.39
C LYS A 50 -5.93 -17.34 4.43
N GLU A 51 -5.58 -16.20 3.81
CA GLU A 51 -4.42 -16.11 2.93
C GLU A 51 -3.11 -16.44 3.65
N ILE A 52 -2.97 -16.07 4.93
CA ILE A 52 -1.80 -16.43 5.76
C ILE A 52 -1.64 -17.95 5.86
N ASP A 53 -2.74 -18.67 6.05
CA ASP A 53 -2.73 -20.13 6.19
C ASP A 53 -2.50 -20.83 4.84
N GLU A 54 -3.05 -20.29 3.76
CA GLU A 54 -2.98 -20.88 2.43
C GLU A 54 -1.66 -20.57 1.70
N ASN A 55 -1.25 -19.31 1.68
CA ASN A 55 -0.09 -18.83 0.95
C ASN A 55 0.45 -17.52 1.53
N PRO A 56 1.31 -17.57 2.54
CA PRO A 56 1.85 -16.39 3.20
C PRO A 56 2.70 -15.49 2.27
N ASP A 57 3.19 -16.00 1.15
CA ASP A 57 4.01 -15.21 0.21
C ASP A 57 3.19 -14.10 -0.46
N LEU A 58 1.87 -14.27 -0.52
CA LEU A 58 0.94 -13.25 -1.01
C LEU A 58 1.04 -11.98 -0.17
N LEU A 59 1.14 -12.12 1.16
CA LEU A 59 1.29 -11.00 2.08
C LEU A 59 2.72 -10.43 2.06
N LYS A 60 3.73 -11.30 2.01
CA LYS A 60 5.14 -10.88 1.99
C LYS A 60 5.48 -10.06 0.76
N ASN A 61 4.80 -10.30 -0.36
CA ASN A 61 5.01 -9.57 -1.60
C ASN A 61 4.06 -8.37 -1.79
N ALA A 62 3.06 -8.20 -0.93
CA ALA A 62 2.16 -7.06 -0.96
C ALA A 62 2.89 -5.74 -0.60
N PRO A 63 2.41 -4.60 -1.13
CA PRO A 63 1.33 -4.44 -2.10
C PRO A 63 1.76 -4.76 -3.53
N HIS A 64 0.79 -5.17 -4.36
CA HIS A 64 1.03 -5.53 -5.75
C HIS A 64 0.74 -4.35 -6.67
N THR A 65 1.78 -3.77 -7.25
CA THR A 65 1.67 -2.64 -8.18
C THR A 65 1.25 -3.10 -9.57
N MET A 66 0.72 -2.17 -10.37
CA MET A 66 0.39 -2.45 -11.78
C MET A 66 1.62 -2.98 -12.54
N LYS A 67 2.80 -2.40 -12.31
CA LYS A 67 4.05 -2.83 -12.96
C LYS A 67 4.38 -4.30 -12.66
N MET A 68 4.16 -4.74 -11.41
CA MET A 68 4.33 -6.15 -11.05
C MET A 68 3.36 -7.06 -11.79
N ILE A 69 2.09 -6.69 -11.80
CA ILE A 69 1.02 -7.50 -12.41
C ILE A 69 1.18 -7.61 -13.92
N ALA A 70 1.67 -6.56 -14.57
CA ALA A 70 1.86 -6.48 -16.01
C ALA A 70 3.16 -7.12 -16.51
N THR A 71 4.04 -7.60 -15.62
CA THR A 71 5.30 -8.24 -16.05
C THR A 71 5.02 -9.51 -16.86
N GLU A 72 5.85 -9.81 -17.86
CA GLU A 72 5.72 -11.03 -18.66
C GLU A 72 6.02 -12.28 -17.81
N ASN A 73 7.06 -12.21 -16.99
CA ASN A 73 7.49 -13.32 -16.14
C ASN A 73 6.83 -13.21 -14.77
N TRP A 74 5.88 -14.10 -14.49
CA TRP A 74 5.24 -14.21 -13.19
C TRP A 74 5.83 -15.40 -12.42
N GLU A 75 6.66 -15.10 -11.45
CA GLU A 75 7.42 -16.11 -10.71
C GLU A 75 6.80 -16.49 -9.36
N TYR A 76 5.63 -15.94 -9.04
CA TYR A 76 4.95 -16.18 -7.76
C TYR A 76 4.08 -17.43 -7.79
N SER A 77 3.96 -18.10 -6.63
CA SER A 77 3.14 -19.32 -6.45
C SER A 77 1.63 -19.08 -6.48
N TYR A 78 1.18 -17.83 -6.61
CA TYR A 78 -0.22 -17.41 -6.66
C TYR A 78 -0.54 -16.67 -7.97
N SER A 79 -1.81 -16.60 -8.34
CA SER A 79 -2.23 -15.94 -9.57
C SER A 79 -2.18 -14.41 -9.48
N ARG A 80 -1.96 -13.75 -10.63
CA ARG A 80 -2.07 -12.28 -10.74
C ARG A 80 -3.44 -11.77 -10.28
N GLN A 81 -4.49 -12.53 -10.58
CA GLN A 81 -5.85 -12.18 -10.14
C GLN A 81 -5.96 -12.16 -8.62
N LYS A 82 -5.46 -13.21 -7.94
CA LYS A 82 -5.48 -13.29 -6.47
C LYS A 82 -4.62 -12.18 -5.84
N ALA A 83 -3.52 -11.82 -6.49
CA ALA A 83 -2.65 -10.73 -6.07
C ALA A 83 -3.34 -9.36 -6.12
N ALA A 84 -3.88 -9.01 -7.28
CA ALA A 84 -4.37 -7.66 -7.56
C ALA A 84 -5.86 -7.45 -7.23
N PHE A 85 -6.67 -8.49 -7.30
CA PHE A 85 -8.14 -8.40 -7.20
C PHE A 85 -8.69 -9.42 -6.19
N PRO A 86 -8.38 -9.25 -4.90
CA PRO A 86 -8.76 -10.22 -3.85
C PRO A 86 -10.27 -10.33 -3.65
N THR A 87 -11.05 -9.32 -4.03
CA THR A 87 -12.52 -9.30 -3.91
C THR A 87 -13.16 -8.70 -5.16
N SER A 88 -14.47 -8.95 -5.35
CA SER A 88 -15.25 -8.33 -6.42
C SER A 88 -15.33 -6.80 -6.27
N TYR A 89 -15.36 -6.31 -5.05
CA TYR A 89 -15.30 -4.87 -4.79
C TYR A 89 -14.01 -4.27 -5.37
N VAL A 90 -12.86 -4.87 -5.07
CA VAL A 90 -11.55 -4.40 -5.57
C VAL A 90 -11.46 -4.54 -7.08
N LEU A 91 -12.04 -5.58 -7.67
CA LEU A 91 -12.06 -5.72 -9.14
C LEU A 91 -12.75 -4.52 -9.82
N ASN A 92 -13.84 -4.03 -9.23
CA ASN A 92 -14.62 -2.91 -9.79
C ASN A 92 -14.08 -1.53 -9.39
N ASN A 93 -13.32 -1.45 -8.29
CA ASN A 93 -12.86 -0.20 -7.67
C ASN A 93 -11.36 -0.23 -7.42
N LYS A 94 -10.57 -0.77 -8.36
CA LYS A 94 -9.13 -0.92 -8.14
C LYS A 94 -8.42 0.41 -8.05
N PHE A 95 -7.79 0.63 -6.92
CA PHE A 95 -6.74 1.63 -6.75
C PHE A 95 -5.36 0.94 -6.78
N TRP A 96 -4.51 1.34 -7.69
CA TRP A 96 -3.19 0.75 -7.84
C TRP A 96 -2.19 1.43 -6.89
N PRO A 97 -1.52 0.67 -6.01
CA PRO A 97 -0.44 1.24 -5.24
C PRO A 97 0.70 1.69 -6.16
N SER A 98 1.19 2.89 -5.94
CA SER A 98 2.28 3.47 -6.74
C SER A 98 3.65 2.91 -6.36
N VAL A 99 3.81 2.46 -5.12
CA VAL A 99 5.07 2.00 -4.55
C VAL A 99 4.89 0.63 -3.92
N ARG A 100 5.90 -0.23 -4.07
CA ARG A 100 6.03 -1.48 -3.34
C ARG A 100 6.61 -1.23 -1.95
N ARG A 101 7.31 -2.23 -1.43
CA ARG A 101 8.12 -2.08 -0.22
C ARG A 101 9.38 -1.31 -0.54
N VAL A 102 9.75 -0.41 0.35
CA VAL A 102 11.03 0.30 0.34
C VAL A 102 11.95 -0.33 1.39
N ASP A 103 13.24 -0.29 1.14
CA ASP A 103 14.25 -0.61 2.14
C ASP A 103 14.49 0.66 2.98
N ASP A 104 13.67 0.83 4.01
CA ASP A 104 13.75 1.96 4.92
C ASP A 104 15.07 1.98 5.69
N ALA A 105 15.60 0.83 6.09
CA ALA A 105 16.89 0.75 6.77
C ALA A 105 18.06 1.19 5.86
N TYR A 106 18.01 0.85 4.57
CA TYR A 106 18.97 1.37 3.60
C TYR A 106 18.79 2.89 3.42
N GLY A 107 17.55 3.35 3.27
CA GLY A 107 17.23 4.77 3.12
C GLY A 107 17.75 5.60 4.28
N ASP A 108 17.53 5.16 5.50
CA ASP A 108 18.00 5.84 6.71
C ASP A 108 19.54 5.97 6.79
N ARG A 109 20.25 4.98 6.26
CA ARG A 109 21.72 4.97 6.25
C ARG A 109 22.33 5.69 5.05
N ASN A 110 21.54 5.93 4.02
CA ASN A 110 21.98 6.52 2.76
C ASN A 110 21.14 7.73 2.41
N LEU A 111 21.07 8.68 3.32
CA LEU A 111 20.39 9.94 3.09
C LEU A 111 21.14 10.73 2.02
N VAL A 112 20.50 10.92 0.88
CA VAL A 112 21.00 11.79 -0.19
C VAL A 112 20.10 13.01 -0.25
N CYS A 113 20.62 14.15 0.17
CA CYS A 113 19.94 15.41 -0.06
C CYS A 113 20.17 15.82 -1.51
N THR A 114 19.12 15.68 -2.33
CA THR A 114 19.17 16.08 -3.75
C THR A 114 18.60 17.47 -3.98
N CYS A 115 18.20 18.16 -2.92
CA CYS A 115 17.75 19.54 -3.02
C CYS A 115 18.93 20.45 -3.31
N GLU A 116 18.81 21.24 -4.37
CA GLU A 116 19.71 22.35 -4.61
C GLU A 116 19.65 23.35 -3.44
N PRO A 117 20.73 24.11 -3.18
CA PRO A 117 20.68 25.20 -2.20
C PRO A 117 19.50 26.13 -2.50
N ILE A 118 18.86 26.67 -1.45
CA ILE A 118 17.66 27.50 -1.62
C ILE A 118 17.92 28.73 -2.50
N GLU A 119 19.14 29.19 -2.52
CA GLU A 119 19.59 30.32 -3.34
C GLU A 119 19.63 30.02 -4.85
N SER A 120 19.62 28.72 -5.21
CA SER A 120 19.57 28.31 -6.61
C SER A 120 18.16 28.36 -7.20
N TYR A 121 17.11 28.43 -6.34
CA TYR A 121 15.73 28.57 -6.77
C TYR A 121 15.42 30.06 -7.02
N GLN A 122 15.56 30.47 -8.27
CA GLN A 122 15.03 31.75 -8.70
C GLN A 122 13.52 31.63 -8.88
N TRP A 123 12.76 32.13 -7.91
CA TRP A 123 11.31 32.20 -8.02
C TRP A 123 10.93 33.35 -8.97
N ASP A 124 10.66 32.99 -10.21
CA ASP A 124 10.12 33.94 -11.16
C ASP A 124 8.59 33.99 -11.01
N PHE A 125 8.11 34.84 -10.11
CA PHE A 125 6.68 35.04 -9.84
C PHE A 125 5.93 35.65 -11.02
N HIS A 126 6.60 36.09 -12.07
CA HIS A 126 5.98 36.73 -13.22
C HIS A 126 5.48 35.76 -14.29
N ASN A 127 5.82 34.47 -14.20
CA ASN A 127 5.47 33.45 -15.19
C ASN A 127 4.43 32.42 -14.70
N LEU A 128 3.72 32.69 -13.62
CA LEU A 128 2.58 31.87 -13.20
C LEU A 128 1.34 32.24 -14.04
N GLU A 129 1.36 31.92 -15.33
CA GLU A 129 0.13 31.79 -16.08
C GLU A 129 -0.48 30.42 -15.76
N TYR A 130 -1.62 30.47 -15.07
CA TYR A 130 -2.47 29.30 -14.90
C TYR A 130 -2.97 28.83 -16.27
N LYS A 131 -2.44 27.73 -16.74
CA LYS A 131 -3.04 26.97 -17.87
C LYS A 131 -3.99 25.93 -17.36
#